data_53489a2d467ff1351da63659774fe6ec
#
_entry.id   53489a2d467ff1351da63659774fe6ec
#
_cell.length_a   1.000
_cell.length_b   1.000
_cell.length_c   1.000
_cell.angle_alpha   90.00
_cell.angle_beta   90.00
_cell.angle_gamma   90.00
#
_symmetry.space_group_name_H-M   'P 1'
#
loop_
_entity.id
_entity.type
_entity.pdbx_description
1 polymer ?
#
loop_
_entity_poly.entity_id
_entity_poly.type
_entity_poly.pdbx_seq_one_letter_code
_entity_poly.pdbx_strand_id
1 'polypeptide(L)'
;MSASSNSTAFHEPADGAVETHNGAAFFDLDRTLLAGASGEVFADAMRLAGLSSKPFPGEKLLFGLFNTIGETLPSMALARQAVTLAKGHSQAAVSAAADQVADRLVAMVQPFADAAFEMHRTAGRPIVLATTTPYDLVKPFADRLGLDDVVATRYRVREDGNYDG
;
A
#
# COMPACT_ATOMS: atom_id res chain seq x y z
N MET A 1 -56.59 21.36 -11.71
CA MET A 1 -55.14 21.19 -11.92
C MET A 1 -54.50 21.26 -10.54
N SER A 2 -54.24 20.08 -9.96
CA SER A 2 -53.69 19.94 -8.62
C SER A 2 -52.24 19.54 -8.75
N ALA A 3 -51.33 20.38 -8.27
CA ALA A 3 -49.91 20.10 -8.23
C ALA A 3 -49.59 19.27 -6.96
N SER A 4 -49.14 18.04 -7.15
CA SER A 4 -48.71 17.16 -6.08
C SER A 4 -47.25 17.51 -5.76
N SER A 5 -47.03 18.08 -4.57
CA SER A 5 -45.69 18.31 -4.02
C SER A 5 -45.14 17.01 -3.44
N ASN A 6 -44.14 16.43 -4.11
CA ASN A 6 -43.42 15.27 -3.64
C ASN A 6 -42.33 15.75 -2.66
N SER A 7 -42.67 15.71 -1.36
CA SER A 7 -41.70 15.97 -0.29
C SER A 7 -40.90 14.69 -0.03
N THR A 8 -39.66 14.65 -0.49
CA THR A 8 -38.70 13.63 -0.07
C THR A 8 -38.29 13.94 1.36
N ALA A 9 -38.97 13.32 2.33
CA ALA A 9 -38.56 13.33 3.72
C ALA A 9 -37.23 12.56 3.83
N PHE A 10 -36.15 13.26 4.18
CA PHE A 10 -34.94 12.62 4.66
C PHE A 10 -35.29 11.96 6.00
N HIS A 11 -35.22 10.64 6.00
CA HIS A 11 -35.39 9.86 7.22
C HIS A 11 -34.13 10.03 8.07
N GLU A 12 -34.22 10.81 9.16
CA GLU A 12 -33.21 10.80 10.21
C GLU A 12 -33.23 9.42 10.89
N PRO A 13 -32.09 8.71 11.01
CA PRO A 13 -32.07 7.47 11.76
C PRO A 13 -32.27 7.77 13.24
N ALA A 14 -33.25 7.14 13.82
CA ALA A 14 -33.53 7.18 15.25
C ALA A 14 -32.42 6.47 16.01
N ASP A 15 -31.83 7.22 16.94
CA ASP A 15 -31.21 6.80 18.19
C ASP A 15 -30.25 5.60 18.17
N GLY A 16 -28.92 5.89 18.25
CA GLY A 16 -27.95 5.08 18.98
C GLY A 16 -27.52 3.73 18.42
N ALA A 17 -28.09 3.24 17.33
CA ALA A 17 -27.59 2.02 16.68
C ALA A 17 -26.35 2.37 15.83
N VAL A 18 -25.15 1.93 16.27
CA VAL A 18 -23.97 1.87 15.39
C VAL A 18 -24.37 0.99 14.19
N GLU A 19 -24.65 1.61 13.04
CA GLU A 19 -24.86 0.85 11.81
C GLU A 19 -23.58 0.05 11.55
N THR A 20 -23.63 -1.26 11.72
CA THR A 20 -22.56 -2.18 11.36
C THR A 20 -22.49 -2.21 9.83
N HIS A 21 -21.66 -1.35 9.25
CA HIS A 21 -21.43 -1.34 7.81
C HIS A 21 -20.65 -2.60 7.42
N ASN A 22 -21.25 -3.47 6.62
CA ASN A 22 -20.63 -4.66 6.02
C ASN A 22 -19.63 -4.28 4.93
N GLY A 23 -18.70 -3.36 5.20
CA GLY A 23 -17.72 -2.87 4.25
C GLY A 23 -16.34 -2.78 4.88
N ALA A 24 -15.30 -2.61 4.06
CA ALA A 24 -13.93 -2.35 4.47
C ALA A 24 -13.48 -0.97 3.96
N ALA A 25 -12.52 -0.37 4.64
CA ALA A 25 -11.85 0.85 4.20
C ALA A 25 -10.55 0.48 3.49
N PHE A 26 -10.45 0.79 2.20
CA PHE A 26 -9.26 0.53 1.40
C PHE A 26 -8.45 1.81 1.27
N PHE A 27 -7.15 1.72 1.55
CA PHE A 27 -6.20 2.80 1.38
C PHE A 27 -5.10 2.37 0.40
N ASP A 28 -4.83 3.20 -0.59
CA ASP A 28 -3.65 3.07 -1.43
C ASP A 28 -2.40 3.58 -0.69
N LEU A 29 -1.22 3.10 -1.07
CA LEU A 29 0.04 3.40 -0.40
C LEU A 29 0.64 4.72 -0.84
N ASP A 30 1.13 4.75 -2.08
CA ASP A 30 1.99 5.82 -2.58
C ASP A 30 1.21 7.10 -2.88
N ARG A 31 1.63 8.23 -2.29
CA ARG A 31 0.95 9.53 -2.45
C ARG A 31 -0.51 9.56 -1.98
N THR A 32 -0.97 8.50 -1.36
CA THR A 32 -2.27 8.42 -0.69
C THR A 32 -2.05 8.32 0.82
N LEU A 33 -1.69 7.16 1.31
CA LEU A 33 -1.37 6.95 2.73
C LEU A 33 0.00 7.56 3.10
N LEU A 34 0.97 7.47 2.20
CA LEU A 34 2.27 8.12 2.31
C LEU A 34 2.28 9.49 1.62
N ALA A 35 3.01 10.46 2.18
CA ALA A 35 3.24 11.79 1.59
C ALA A 35 4.04 11.73 0.27
N GLY A 36 4.73 10.63 0.01
CA GLY A 36 5.57 10.40 -1.16
C GLY A 36 5.46 8.96 -1.67
N ALA A 37 6.41 8.58 -2.54
CA ALA A 37 6.52 7.21 -3.04
C ALA A 37 7.44 6.37 -2.16
N SER A 38 7.04 5.12 -1.91
CA SER A 38 7.79 4.13 -1.11
C SER A 38 9.00 3.54 -1.85
N GLY A 39 9.03 3.63 -3.17
CA GLY A 39 9.98 2.93 -4.03
C GLY A 39 11.45 3.21 -3.70
N GLU A 40 11.83 4.47 -3.43
CA GLU A 40 13.20 4.82 -3.05
C GLU A 40 13.60 4.21 -1.71
N VAL A 41 12.68 4.21 -0.73
CA VAL A 41 12.94 3.64 0.61
C VAL A 41 13.20 2.14 0.51
N PHE A 42 12.39 1.43 -0.28
CA PHE A 42 12.57 0.00 -0.50
C PHE A 42 13.83 -0.31 -1.33
N ALA A 43 14.12 0.50 -2.35
CA ALA A 43 15.34 0.34 -3.15
C ALA A 43 16.60 0.49 -2.28
N ASP A 44 16.62 1.46 -1.36
CA ASP A 44 17.71 1.63 -0.40
C ASP A 44 17.84 0.42 0.53
N ALA A 45 16.74 -0.08 1.08
CA ALA A 45 16.73 -1.26 1.94
C ALA A 45 17.31 -2.49 1.21
N MET A 46 16.87 -2.74 -0.01
CA MET A 46 17.33 -3.87 -0.83
C MET A 46 18.82 -3.76 -1.16
N ARG A 47 19.34 -2.55 -1.41
CA ARG A 47 20.77 -2.31 -1.62
C ARG A 47 21.60 -2.55 -0.36
N LEU A 48 21.17 -2.02 0.77
CA LEU A 48 21.85 -2.19 2.07
C LEU A 48 21.90 -3.66 2.49
N ALA A 49 20.85 -4.42 2.18
CA ALA A 49 20.78 -5.87 2.43
C ALA A 49 21.57 -6.71 1.40
N GLY A 50 22.17 -6.09 0.39
CA GLY A 50 22.91 -6.81 -0.67
C GLY A 50 22.01 -7.59 -1.63
N LEU A 51 20.70 -7.31 -1.62
CA LEU A 51 19.70 -8.01 -2.43
C LEU A 51 19.48 -7.35 -3.80
N SER A 52 20.07 -6.19 -4.05
CA SER A 52 19.97 -5.45 -5.30
C SER A 52 21.33 -4.97 -5.75
N SER A 53 21.52 -4.90 -7.06
CA SER A 53 22.71 -4.33 -7.67
C SER A 53 22.82 -2.83 -7.36
N LYS A 54 24.03 -2.26 -7.62
CA LYS A 54 24.23 -0.81 -7.52
C LYS A 54 23.22 -0.06 -8.40
N PRO A 55 22.84 1.18 -8.02
CA PRO A 55 21.94 2.01 -8.81
C PRO A 55 22.43 2.08 -10.28
N PHE A 56 21.53 1.87 -11.23
CA PHE A 56 21.90 2.09 -12.62
C PHE A 56 21.83 3.58 -12.98
N PRO A 57 22.65 4.07 -13.93
CA PRO A 57 22.59 5.47 -14.34
C PRO A 57 21.17 5.84 -14.81
N GLY A 58 20.55 6.84 -14.19
CA GLY A 58 19.18 7.27 -14.50
C GLY A 58 18.09 6.68 -13.60
N GLU A 59 18.40 5.81 -12.65
CA GLU A 59 17.41 5.25 -11.71
C GLU A 59 16.61 6.34 -10.98
N LYS A 60 17.28 7.39 -10.47
CA LYS A 60 16.62 8.52 -9.81
C LYS A 60 15.71 9.32 -10.75
N LEU A 61 16.13 9.46 -12.03
CA LEU A 61 15.31 10.11 -13.05
C LEU A 61 14.07 9.27 -13.36
N LEU A 62 14.22 7.94 -13.41
CA LEU A 62 13.13 7.01 -13.63
C LEU A 62 12.12 7.08 -12.48
N PHE A 63 12.58 7.02 -11.23
CA PHE A 63 11.70 7.20 -10.05
C PHE A 63 11.05 8.59 -10.03
N GLY A 64 11.78 9.63 -10.42
CA GLY A 64 11.21 10.99 -10.55
C GLY A 64 10.11 11.06 -11.62
N LEU A 65 10.28 10.38 -12.74
CA LEU A 65 9.28 10.28 -13.80
C LEU A 65 8.03 9.54 -13.32
N PHE A 66 8.19 8.42 -12.60
CA PHE A 66 7.08 7.71 -11.96
C PHE A 66 6.32 8.59 -10.96
N ASN A 67 7.04 9.39 -10.20
CA ASN A 67 6.44 10.33 -9.25
C ASN A 67 5.57 11.41 -9.93
N THR A 68 5.81 11.70 -11.20
CA THR A 68 5.16 12.82 -11.91
C THR A 68 4.01 12.38 -12.83
N ILE A 69 4.13 11.22 -13.47
CA ILE A 69 3.22 10.80 -14.56
C ILE A 69 2.19 9.75 -14.11
N GLY A 70 2.39 9.11 -12.93
CA GLY A 70 1.51 8.06 -12.42
C GLY A 70 1.63 6.71 -13.16
N GLU A 71 0.62 5.85 -13.02
CA GLU A 71 0.59 4.53 -13.65
C GLU A 71 0.35 4.64 -15.16
N THR A 72 1.38 4.37 -15.94
CA THR A 72 1.35 4.33 -17.40
C THR A 72 1.84 2.97 -17.91
N LEU A 73 1.67 2.69 -19.21
CA LEU A 73 2.22 1.45 -19.82
C LEU A 73 3.69 1.16 -19.48
N PRO A 74 4.59 2.17 -19.38
CA PRO A 74 5.96 1.95 -18.90
C PRO A 74 6.02 1.45 -17.45
N SER A 75 5.08 1.85 -16.55
CA SER A 75 5.07 1.39 -15.15
C SER A 75 4.71 -0.10 -15.05
N MET A 76 3.81 -0.58 -15.89
CA MET A 76 3.47 -2.01 -15.96
C MET A 76 4.64 -2.85 -16.48
N ALA A 77 5.43 -2.34 -17.42
CA ALA A 77 6.64 -3.01 -17.91
C ALA A 77 7.70 -3.11 -16.80
N LEU A 78 7.83 -2.07 -15.98
CA LEU A 78 8.74 -2.06 -14.84
C LEU A 78 8.29 -3.00 -13.71
N ALA A 79 6.99 -3.06 -13.42
CA ALA A 79 6.44 -4.02 -12.46
C ALA A 79 6.78 -5.48 -12.88
N ARG A 80 6.71 -5.79 -14.19
CA ARG A 80 7.14 -7.10 -14.72
C ARG A 80 8.65 -7.32 -14.58
N GLN A 81 9.47 -6.28 -14.73
CA GLN A 81 10.91 -6.38 -14.49
C GLN A 81 11.22 -6.60 -13.01
N ALA A 82 10.47 -6.01 -12.08
CA ALA A 82 10.63 -6.23 -10.66
C ALA A 82 10.48 -7.71 -10.27
N VAL A 83 9.53 -8.43 -10.90
CA VAL A 83 9.38 -9.88 -10.74
C VAL A 83 10.65 -10.63 -11.15
N THR A 84 11.23 -10.27 -12.29
CA THR A 84 12.47 -10.89 -12.79
C THR A 84 13.66 -10.59 -11.87
N LEU A 85 13.72 -9.39 -11.33
CA LEU A 85 14.76 -8.98 -10.37
C LEU A 85 14.60 -9.67 -9.01
N ALA A 86 13.38 -9.94 -8.58
CA ALA A 86 13.11 -10.66 -7.33
C ALA A 86 13.50 -12.14 -7.41
N LYS A 87 13.48 -12.73 -8.62
CA LYS A 87 13.74 -14.16 -8.81
C LYS A 87 15.08 -14.60 -8.24
N GLY A 88 15.04 -15.66 -7.43
CA GLY A 88 16.22 -16.25 -6.77
C GLY A 88 16.61 -15.57 -5.45
N HIS A 89 16.01 -14.44 -5.08
CA HIS A 89 16.21 -13.85 -3.76
C HIS A 89 15.36 -14.56 -2.70
N SER A 90 15.89 -14.64 -1.47
CA SER A 90 15.18 -15.19 -0.34
C SER A 90 14.04 -14.27 0.10
N GLN A 91 12.82 -14.80 0.21
CA GLN A 91 11.68 -14.08 0.75
C GLN A 91 11.96 -13.53 2.15
N ALA A 92 12.56 -14.35 3.02
CA ALA A 92 12.90 -13.93 4.38
C ALA A 92 13.89 -12.77 4.40
N ALA A 93 14.88 -12.75 3.48
CA ALA A 93 15.84 -11.66 3.39
C ALA A 93 15.19 -10.35 2.90
N VAL A 94 14.25 -10.44 1.95
CA VAL A 94 13.48 -9.29 1.46
C VAL A 94 12.59 -8.73 2.56
N SER A 95 11.86 -9.58 3.28
CA SER A 95 11.02 -9.17 4.42
C SER A 95 11.85 -8.52 5.53
N ALA A 96 13.02 -9.07 5.85
CA ALA A 96 13.92 -8.48 6.84
C ALA A 96 14.46 -7.10 6.41
N ALA A 97 14.78 -6.92 5.13
CA ALA A 97 15.18 -5.62 4.60
C ALA A 97 14.04 -4.60 4.68
N ALA A 98 12.82 -5.01 4.36
CA ALA A 98 11.62 -4.17 4.47
C ALA A 98 11.32 -3.78 5.93
N ASP A 99 11.52 -4.71 6.86
CA ASP A 99 11.33 -4.46 8.30
C ASP A 99 12.27 -3.36 8.82
N GLN A 100 13.52 -3.32 8.35
CA GLN A 100 14.49 -2.29 8.73
C GLN A 100 14.09 -0.87 8.32
N VAL A 101 13.26 -0.70 7.31
CA VAL A 101 12.84 0.61 6.79
C VAL A 101 11.39 0.95 7.11
N ALA A 102 10.65 0.04 7.74
CA ALA A 102 9.22 0.22 7.99
C ALA A 102 8.94 1.47 8.85
N ASP A 103 9.78 1.76 9.84
CA ASP A 103 9.63 2.97 10.67
C ASP A 103 9.86 4.27 9.87
N ARG A 104 10.72 4.24 8.84
CA ARG A 104 10.87 5.37 7.91
C ARG A 104 9.61 5.60 7.10
N LEU A 105 8.93 4.54 6.69
CA LEU A 105 7.64 4.64 5.98
C LEU A 105 6.54 5.16 6.92
N VAL A 106 6.51 4.70 8.18
CA VAL A 106 5.57 5.23 9.18
C VAL A 106 5.74 6.74 9.36
N ALA A 107 6.98 7.23 9.39
CA ALA A 107 7.26 8.68 9.47
C ALA A 107 6.81 9.47 8.22
N MET A 108 6.53 8.80 7.12
CA MET A 108 6.01 9.41 5.89
C MET A 108 4.48 9.38 5.79
N VAL A 109 3.78 8.77 6.76
CA VAL A 109 2.31 8.68 6.74
C VAL A 109 1.70 10.08 6.81
N GLN A 110 0.68 10.28 5.99
CA GLN A 110 -0.05 11.55 5.93
C GLN A 110 -0.78 11.85 7.25
N PRO A 111 -0.83 13.10 7.70
CA PRO A 111 -1.44 13.48 8.99
C PRO A 111 -2.91 13.11 9.13
N PHE A 112 -3.65 12.94 8.03
CA PHE A 112 -5.06 12.57 8.06
C PHE A 112 -5.30 11.09 8.41
N ALA A 113 -4.27 10.23 8.30
CA ALA A 113 -4.43 8.78 8.36
C ALA A 113 -5.00 8.31 9.70
N ASP A 114 -4.47 8.82 10.81
CA ASP A 114 -4.93 8.43 12.16
C ASP A 114 -6.42 8.74 12.35
N ALA A 115 -6.86 9.92 11.97
CA ALA A 115 -8.28 10.32 12.08
C ALA A 115 -9.18 9.47 11.17
N ALA A 116 -8.70 9.15 9.95
CA ALA A 116 -9.43 8.29 9.03
C ALA A 116 -9.52 6.85 9.55
N PHE A 117 -8.43 6.31 10.09
CA PHE A 117 -8.42 4.97 10.68
C PHE A 117 -9.38 4.88 11.87
N GLU A 118 -9.33 5.86 12.77
CA GLU A 118 -10.22 5.89 13.93
C GLU A 118 -11.70 5.96 13.52
N MET A 119 -12.03 6.79 12.54
CA MET A 119 -13.38 6.88 11.99
C MET A 119 -13.87 5.52 11.45
N HIS A 120 -13.01 4.80 10.72
CA HIS A 120 -13.38 3.50 10.17
C HIS A 120 -13.46 2.41 11.24
N ARG A 121 -12.52 2.38 12.20
CA ARG A 121 -12.55 1.44 13.34
C ARG A 121 -13.79 1.62 14.18
N THR A 122 -14.16 2.88 14.50
CA THR A 122 -15.39 3.20 15.24
C THR A 122 -16.63 2.71 14.51
N ALA A 123 -16.64 2.75 13.17
CA ALA A 123 -17.72 2.22 12.35
C ALA A 123 -17.65 0.69 12.13
N GLY A 124 -16.73 -0.03 12.81
CA GLY A 124 -16.57 -1.48 12.68
C GLY A 124 -16.04 -1.94 11.32
N ARG A 125 -15.41 -1.06 10.54
CA ARG A 125 -14.86 -1.39 9.21
C ARG A 125 -13.38 -1.74 9.31
N PRO A 126 -12.95 -2.91 8.84
CA PRO A 126 -11.55 -3.24 8.75
C PRO A 126 -10.81 -2.29 7.79
N ILE A 127 -9.56 -1.99 8.12
CA ILE A 127 -8.69 -1.11 7.33
C ILE A 127 -7.74 -1.99 6.52
N VAL A 128 -7.80 -1.85 5.21
CA VAL A 128 -7.06 -2.67 4.25
C VAL A 128 -6.12 -1.78 3.44
N LEU A 129 -4.84 -2.13 3.42
CA LEU A 129 -3.89 -1.54 2.48
C LEU A 129 -4.04 -2.22 1.11
N ALA A 130 -4.28 -1.45 0.05
CA ALA A 130 -4.38 -1.95 -1.32
C ALA A 130 -3.30 -1.28 -2.18
N THR A 131 -2.33 -2.04 -2.70
CA THR A 131 -1.19 -1.49 -3.44
C THR A 131 -0.64 -2.47 -4.47
N THR A 132 0.01 -1.97 -5.50
CA THR A 132 0.79 -2.78 -6.45
C THR A 132 2.19 -3.14 -5.94
N THR A 133 2.66 -2.52 -4.87
CA THR A 133 3.94 -2.84 -4.22
C THR A 133 3.93 -4.30 -3.71
N PRO A 134 5.06 -5.04 -3.80
CA PRO A 134 5.12 -6.43 -3.33
C PRO A 134 4.76 -6.59 -1.85
N TYR A 135 3.97 -7.62 -1.54
CA TYR A 135 3.44 -7.91 -0.21
C TYR A 135 4.54 -7.97 0.86
N ASP A 136 5.63 -8.67 0.58
CA ASP A 136 6.71 -8.87 1.55
C ASP A 136 7.47 -7.56 1.86
N LEU A 137 7.35 -6.55 1.00
CA LEU A 137 7.89 -5.21 1.25
C LEU A 137 6.97 -4.35 2.12
N VAL A 138 5.65 -4.45 1.94
CA VAL A 138 4.71 -3.55 2.64
C VAL A 138 4.15 -4.14 3.93
N LYS A 139 4.20 -5.46 4.10
CA LYS A 139 3.61 -6.13 5.28
C LYS A 139 4.20 -5.60 6.61
N PRO A 140 5.54 -5.44 6.77
CA PRO A 140 6.09 -4.89 8.01
C PRO A 140 5.59 -3.46 8.33
N PHE A 141 5.40 -2.63 7.31
CA PHE A 141 4.81 -1.30 7.47
C PHE A 141 3.34 -1.37 7.90
N ALA A 142 2.53 -2.21 7.23
CA ALA A 142 1.12 -2.39 7.55
C ALA A 142 0.92 -2.88 8.99
N ASP A 143 1.80 -3.79 9.45
CA ASP A 143 1.77 -4.28 10.83
C ASP A 143 2.04 -3.18 11.86
N ARG A 144 2.99 -2.27 11.56
CA ARG A 144 3.28 -1.13 12.45
C ARG A 144 2.13 -0.15 12.58
N LEU A 145 1.33 0.01 11.52
CA LEU A 145 0.13 0.83 11.55
C LEU A 145 -1.10 0.11 12.12
N GLY A 146 -0.99 -1.18 12.42
CA GLY A 146 -2.10 -1.98 12.90
C GLY A 146 -3.23 -2.08 11.87
N LEU A 147 -2.88 -2.22 10.58
CA LEU A 147 -3.86 -2.44 9.51
C LEU A 147 -4.35 -3.90 9.55
N ASP A 148 -5.63 -4.10 9.24
CA ASP A 148 -6.28 -5.41 9.40
C ASP A 148 -5.90 -6.39 8.29
N ASP A 149 -5.65 -5.90 7.06
CA ASP A 149 -5.25 -6.73 5.92
C ASP A 149 -4.46 -5.96 4.87
N VAL A 150 -3.80 -6.71 3.97
CA VAL A 150 -2.99 -6.18 2.86
C VAL A 150 -3.31 -6.91 1.57
N VAL A 151 -3.86 -6.17 0.61
CA VAL A 151 -4.03 -6.58 -0.79
C VAL A 151 -2.87 -6.01 -1.60
N ALA A 152 -1.92 -6.86 -2.00
CA ALA A 152 -0.68 -6.46 -2.64
C ALA A 152 -0.21 -7.52 -3.66
N THR A 153 0.76 -7.15 -4.49
CA THR A 153 1.38 -8.11 -5.42
C THR A 153 2.10 -9.21 -4.64
N ARG A 154 1.77 -10.47 -4.92
CA ARG A 154 2.43 -11.63 -4.30
C ARG A 154 3.26 -12.35 -5.33
N TYR A 155 4.52 -12.57 -5.02
CA TYR A 155 5.41 -13.40 -5.81
C TYR A 155 5.31 -14.86 -5.37
N ARG A 156 5.50 -15.80 -6.32
CA ARG A 156 5.57 -17.21 -6.00
C ARG A 156 6.89 -17.49 -5.28
N VAL A 157 6.80 -18.30 -4.22
CA VAL A 157 7.96 -18.76 -3.44
C VAL A 157 8.10 -20.26 -3.64
N ARG A 158 9.32 -20.71 -3.92
CA ARG A 158 9.67 -22.13 -4.03
C ARG A 158 9.83 -22.75 -2.65
N GLU A 159 9.96 -24.09 -2.61
CA GLU A 159 10.17 -24.84 -1.38
C GLU A 159 11.48 -24.45 -0.64
N ASP A 160 12.47 -23.96 -1.39
CA ASP A 160 13.74 -23.44 -0.83
C ASP A 160 13.63 -22.04 -0.20
N GLY A 161 12.43 -21.42 -0.18
CA GLY A 161 12.18 -20.11 0.36
C GLY A 161 12.60 -18.94 -0.55
N ASN A 162 12.98 -19.21 -1.81
CA ASN A 162 13.37 -18.20 -2.77
C ASN A 162 12.21 -17.88 -3.74
N TYR A 163 12.15 -16.63 -4.22
CA TYR A 163 11.16 -16.25 -5.23
C TYR A 163 11.40 -16.98 -6.56
N ASP A 164 10.32 -17.41 -7.17
CA ASP A 164 10.31 -18.01 -8.51
C ASP A 164 9.82 -17.04 -9.60
N GLY A 165 9.14 -16.03 -9.19
CA GLY A 165 8.59 -14.99 -10.05
C GLY A 165 7.22 -14.52 -9.59
#